data_2c0219e5181d04b7be9f3d96f1bbad10
#
_entry.id   2c0219e5181d04b7be9f3d96f1bbad10
#
_cell.length_a   1.000
_cell.length_b   1.000
_cell.length_c   1.000
_cell.angle_alpha   90.00
_cell.angle_beta   90.00
_cell.angle_gamma   90.00
#
_symmetry.space_group_name_H-M   'P 1'
#
loop_
_entity.id
_entity.type
_entity.pdbx_description
1 polymer ?
#
loop_
_entity_poly.entity_id
_entity_poly.type
_entity_poly.pdbx_seq_one_letter_code
_entity_poly.pdbx_strand_id
1 'polypeptide(L)'
;MSFSRNLFVSCAASALLGLSLVMPALGQEDVAPKDDKVVAIVNGHEIRVSEVQMATDDIIGQLPDMPPKLRYPFVVEYLIERHLLAQYAVKEGIAETEEYKRRLALYQAKALRDAYFFQKIRPMVTEEEIKKVYDEEAAKLQQTERVRARMILVASEKEAKDIEAMLAKGEKFEDLAKKYSLDGSKDYGGDLGYFTSAEMVPEFSNAVFALKVGETSQPVKTDFGWHIIRLEDKKQGAAQPFDQVKQAIRNVLLRQKVGEVMSKIRGASKVEILDEDLKKYAEEASKAAKSFQENKQKTLDQGGIAPAIGGDDSGSGKGDLQLPGE
;
A
#
# COMPACT_ATOMS: atom_id res chain seq x y z
N MET A 1 75.92 46.41 -40.01
CA MET A 1 76.66 46.19 -38.74
C MET A 1 75.63 45.91 -37.70
N SER A 2 75.39 44.70 -37.40
CA SER A 2 76.05 43.88 -36.40
C SER A 2 75.29 43.84 -35.03
N PHE A 3 75.00 42.61 -34.67
CA PHE A 3 74.78 41.96 -33.36
C PHE A 3 73.46 42.19 -32.61
N SER A 4 72.58 41.22 -32.66
CA SER A 4 72.45 40.03 -31.76
C SER A 4 72.53 40.34 -30.25
N ARG A 5 71.44 39.98 -29.51
CA ARG A 5 71.57 39.08 -28.36
C ARG A 5 70.20 38.78 -27.73
N ASN A 6 69.95 37.49 -27.66
CA ASN A 6 68.88 36.85 -26.93
C ASN A 6 68.73 37.29 -25.47
N LEU A 7 67.49 37.44 -25.02
CA LEU A 7 67.20 37.28 -23.60
C LEU A 7 66.02 36.39 -23.42
N PHE A 8 66.28 35.19 -22.89
CA PHE A 8 65.27 34.25 -22.45
C PHE A 8 64.52 34.86 -21.24
N VAL A 9 63.21 35.02 -21.36
CA VAL A 9 62.32 35.16 -20.17
C VAL A 9 61.49 33.90 -20.10
N SER A 10 61.83 33.10 -19.12
CA SER A 10 61.08 31.91 -18.72
C SER A 10 59.76 32.34 -18.08
N CYS A 11 58.64 32.15 -18.79
CA CYS A 11 57.32 32.22 -18.18
C CYS A 11 56.92 30.83 -17.79
N ALA A 12 56.95 30.58 -16.46
CA ALA A 12 56.35 29.38 -15.87
C ALA A 12 54.86 29.35 -16.12
N ALA A 13 54.45 28.50 -17.07
CA ALA A 13 53.03 28.18 -17.26
C ALA A 13 52.60 27.25 -16.14
N SER A 14 51.88 27.78 -15.19
CA SER A 14 51.12 26.98 -14.22
C SER A 14 50.04 26.20 -14.94
N ALA A 15 50.30 24.93 -15.16
CA ALA A 15 49.30 23.96 -15.65
C ALA A 15 48.27 23.73 -14.56
N LEU A 16 47.15 24.45 -14.64
CA LEU A 16 45.92 24.05 -13.96
C LEU A 16 45.41 22.77 -14.65
N LEU A 17 45.72 21.62 -14.03
CA LEU A 17 45.06 20.35 -14.33
C LEU A 17 43.58 20.52 -13.95
N GLY A 18 42.78 20.90 -14.91
CA GLY A 18 41.33 20.72 -14.86
C GLY A 18 41.04 19.22 -14.84
N LEU A 19 40.79 18.70 -13.66
CA LEU A 19 40.26 17.34 -13.47
C LEU A 19 38.84 17.35 -14.03
N SER A 20 38.69 17.20 -15.33
CA SER A 20 37.41 16.84 -15.95
C SER A 20 37.09 15.44 -15.42
N LEU A 21 36.21 15.38 -14.46
CA LEU A 21 35.46 14.18 -14.12
C LEU A 21 34.67 13.80 -15.39
N VAL A 22 35.31 13.04 -16.27
CA VAL A 22 34.62 12.23 -17.26
C VAL A 22 33.89 11.19 -16.42
N MET A 23 32.63 11.46 -16.11
CA MET A 23 31.72 10.38 -15.70
C MET A 23 31.74 9.38 -16.85
N PRO A 24 32.08 8.10 -16.61
CA PRO A 24 31.86 7.12 -17.64
C PRO A 24 30.36 7.17 -17.94
N ALA A 25 30.01 7.47 -19.16
CA ALA A 25 28.71 7.12 -19.69
C ALA A 25 28.59 5.63 -19.41
N LEU A 26 27.82 5.28 -18.39
CA LEU A 26 27.36 3.92 -18.18
C LEU A 26 26.62 3.59 -19.48
N GLY A 27 27.33 2.96 -20.39
CA GLY A 27 26.74 2.31 -21.53
C GLY A 27 25.73 1.34 -20.93
N GLN A 28 24.46 1.72 -20.91
CA GLN A 28 23.39 0.78 -20.87
C GLN A 28 23.60 -0.08 -22.10
N GLU A 29 24.20 -1.27 -21.93
CA GLU A 29 23.89 -2.35 -22.83
C GLU A 29 22.38 -2.53 -22.70
N ASP A 30 21.63 -1.96 -23.64
CA ASP A 30 20.24 -2.28 -23.86
C ASP A 30 20.17 -3.79 -23.99
N VAL A 31 19.75 -4.46 -22.92
CA VAL A 31 19.35 -5.87 -22.97
C VAL A 31 17.98 -5.90 -23.64
N ALA A 32 17.96 -5.47 -24.90
CA ALA A 32 16.81 -5.71 -25.76
C ALA A 32 16.59 -7.23 -25.83
N PRO A 33 15.36 -7.72 -25.73
CA PRO A 33 15.05 -9.12 -25.93
C PRO A 33 15.67 -9.54 -27.26
N LYS A 34 16.26 -10.74 -27.37
CA LYS A 34 16.95 -11.24 -28.57
C LYS A 34 16.14 -11.16 -29.89
N ASP A 35 14.83 -10.86 -29.79
CA ASP A 35 13.86 -10.73 -30.88
C ASP A 35 13.09 -9.41 -30.85
N ASP A 36 13.68 -8.30 -30.38
CA ASP A 36 13.02 -7.00 -30.35
C ASP A 36 12.91 -6.38 -31.76
N LYS A 37 11.87 -6.81 -32.48
CA LYS A 37 11.64 -6.48 -33.87
C LYS A 37 11.32 -5.00 -34.05
N VAL A 38 11.95 -4.37 -35.09
CA VAL A 38 11.56 -3.04 -35.56
C VAL A 38 10.19 -3.12 -36.23
N VAL A 39 9.26 -2.25 -35.81
CA VAL A 39 7.87 -2.19 -36.30
C VAL A 39 7.60 -0.97 -37.17
N ALA A 40 8.35 0.12 -36.94
CA ALA A 40 8.29 1.35 -37.76
C ALA A 40 9.64 2.07 -37.73
N ILE A 41 9.86 2.97 -38.69
CA ILE A 41 11.03 3.86 -38.72
C ILE A 41 10.56 5.27 -39.00
N VAL A 42 10.93 6.23 -38.15
CA VAL A 42 10.54 7.63 -38.23
C VAL A 42 11.79 8.50 -38.36
N ASN A 43 12.08 8.95 -39.58
CA ASN A 43 13.28 9.75 -39.90
C ASN A 43 14.60 9.09 -39.40
N GLY A 44 14.71 7.78 -39.54
CA GLY A 44 15.87 7.00 -39.08
C GLY A 44 15.81 6.51 -37.63
N HIS A 45 14.84 6.96 -36.84
CA HIS A 45 14.58 6.39 -35.52
C HIS A 45 13.75 5.13 -35.64
N GLU A 46 14.23 4.03 -35.06
CA GLU A 46 13.53 2.73 -35.05
C GLU A 46 12.57 2.66 -33.85
N ILE A 47 11.29 2.40 -34.10
CA ILE A 47 10.29 2.04 -33.11
C ILE A 47 10.27 0.51 -33.02
N ARG A 48 10.50 -0.04 -31.84
CA ARG A 48 10.60 -1.48 -31.60
C ARG A 48 9.39 -2.01 -30.82
N VAL A 49 9.20 -3.32 -30.85
CA VAL A 49 8.12 -4.01 -30.10
C VAL A 49 8.19 -3.68 -28.61
N SER A 50 9.39 -3.64 -28.01
CA SER A 50 9.58 -3.25 -26.61
C SER A 50 9.09 -1.84 -26.31
N GLU A 51 9.30 -0.88 -27.23
CA GLU A 51 8.81 0.50 -27.08
C GLU A 51 7.29 0.56 -27.18
N VAL A 52 6.69 -0.20 -28.11
CA VAL A 52 5.23 -0.32 -28.22
C VAL A 52 4.63 -0.88 -26.93
N GLN A 53 5.26 -1.87 -26.32
CA GLN A 53 4.83 -2.45 -25.08
C GLN A 53 4.90 -1.45 -23.90
N MET A 54 6.02 -0.75 -23.74
CA MET A 54 6.15 0.31 -22.74
C MET A 54 5.11 1.43 -22.92
N ALA A 55 4.90 1.87 -24.18
CA ALA A 55 3.90 2.88 -24.46
C ALA A 55 2.47 2.38 -24.20
N THR A 56 2.19 1.11 -24.46
CA THR A 56 0.88 0.49 -24.15
C THR A 56 0.63 0.54 -22.63
N ASP A 57 1.60 0.15 -21.82
CA ASP A 57 1.48 0.18 -20.37
C ASP A 57 1.25 1.61 -19.83
N ASP A 58 1.92 2.61 -20.42
CA ASP A 58 1.78 4.00 -20.04
C ASP A 58 0.39 4.61 -20.36
N ILE A 59 -0.23 4.18 -21.47
CA ILE A 59 -1.46 4.80 -21.97
C ILE A 59 -2.70 3.91 -21.86
N ILE A 60 -2.57 2.66 -21.35
CA ILE A 60 -3.67 1.68 -21.34
C ILE A 60 -4.92 2.20 -20.62
N GLY A 61 -4.75 2.94 -19.53
CA GLY A 61 -5.84 3.56 -18.77
C GLY A 61 -6.51 4.75 -19.47
N GLN A 62 -5.89 5.27 -20.55
CA GLN A 62 -6.38 6.42 -21.33
C GLN A 62 -6.86 5.99 -22.73
N LEU A 63 -6.65 4.71 -23.09
CA LEU A 63 -7.10 4.20 -24.37
C LEU A 63 -8.63 4.22 -24.43
N PRO A 64 -9.20 4.69 -25.55
CA PRO A 64 -10.63 4.56 -25.78
C PRO A 64 -11.01 3.07 -25.78
N ASP A 65 -12.27 2.79 -25.45
CA ASP A 65 -12.80 1.43 -25.54
C ASP A 65 -12.83 0.97 -27.00
N MET A 66 -11.77 0.23 -27.36
CA MET A 66 -11.58 -0.27 -28.73
C MET A 66 -11.32 -1.79 -28.73
N PRO A 67 -11.67 -2.48 -29.83
CA PRO A 67 -11.37 -3.89 -29.98
C PRO A 67 -9.89 -4.20 -29.80
N PRO A 68 -9.51 -5.28 -29.12
CA PRO A 68 -8.09 -5.62 -28.85
C PRO A 68 -7.20 -5.64 -30.11
N LYS A 69 -7.76 -6.05 -31.25
CA LYS A 69 -7.04 -6.09 -32.53
C LYS A 69 -6.61 -4.71 -33.06
N LEU A 70 -7.28 -3.64 -32.64
CA LEU A 70 -6.98 -2.28 -33.04
C LEU A 70 -6.02 -1.56 -32.08
N ARG A 71 -5.84 -2.07 -30.87
CA ARG A 71 -4.97 -1.43 -29.85
C ARG A 71 -3.52 -1.34 -30.29
N TYR A 72 -2.97 -2.43 -30.80
CA TYR A 72 -1.58 -2.46 -31.24
C TYR A 72 -1.28 -1.47 -32.40
N PRO A 73 -2.02 -1.48 -33.53
CA PRO A 73 -1.84 -0.46 -34.57
C PRO A 73 -2.01 0.96 -34.06
N PHE A 74 -2.96 1.20 -33.17
CA PHE A 74 -3.19 2.53 -32.56
C PHE A 74 -1.96 3.00 -31.78
N VAL A 75 -1.36 2.13 -30.95
CA VAL A 75 -0.18 2.49 -30.16
C VAL A 75 1.03 2.74 -31.07
N VAL A 76 1.19 1.99 -32.14
CA VAL A 76 2.26 2.22 -33.14
C VAL A 76 2.08 3.60 -33.79
N GLU A 77 0.88 3.95 -34.23
CA GLU A 77 0.60 5.26 -34.83
C GLU A 77 0.83 6.40 -33.83
N TYR A 78 0.35 6.24 -32.59
CA TYR A 78 0.63 7.18 -31.50
C TYR A 78 2.13 7.42 -31.31
N LEU A 79 2.97 6.36 -31.34
CA LEU A 79 4.42 6.50 -31.24
C LEU A 79 5.02 7.21 -32.44
N ILE A 80 4.55 6.92 -33.66
CA ILE A 80 5.00 7.62 -34.86
C ILE A 80 4.76 9.12 -34.72
N GLU A 81 3.53 9.54 -34.38
CA GLU A 81 3.17 10.94 -34.19
C GLU A 81 3.99 11.59 -33.07
N ARG A 82 4.17 10.89 -31.95
CA ARG A 82 4.99 11.34 -30.81
C ARG A 82 6.43 11.62 -31.24
N HIS A 83 7.07 10.72 -32.00
CA HIS A 83 8.44 10.92 -32.48
C HIS A 83 8.55 12.02 -33.54
N LEU A 84 7.58 12.14 -34.44
CA LEU A 84 7.53 13.24 -35.40
C LEU A 84 7.47 14.58 -34.69
N LEU A 85 6.57 14.76 -33.75
CA LEU A 85 6.39 15.99 -32.98
C LEU A 85 7.64 16.30 -32.13
N ALA A 86 8.23 15.29 -31.49
CA ALA A 86 9.45 15.46 -30.71
C ALA A 86 10.63 15.94 -31.56
N GLN A 87 10.83 15.34 -32.75
CA GLN A 87 11.88 15.76 -33.68
C GLN A 87 11.64 17.19 -34.21
N TYR A 88 10.40 17.56 -34.44
CA TYR A 88 10.05 18.92 -34.83
C TYR A 88 10.31 19.91 -33.69
N ALA A 89 9.93 19.59 -32.47
CA ALA A 89 10.19 20.40 -31.29
C ALA A 89 11.69 20.66 -31.05
N VAL A 90 12.55 19.66 -31.32
CA VAL A 90 14.02 19.84 -31.28
C VAL A 90 14.46 20.86 -32.33
N LYS A 91 13.94 20.81 -33.56
CA LYS A 91 14.27 21.81 -34.63
C LYS A 91 13.83 23.22 -34.27
N GLU A 92 12.72 23.36 -33.55
CA GLU A 92 12.20 24.66 -33.05
C GLU A 92 12.94 25.13 -31.77
N GLY A 93 13.97 24.42 -31.30
CA GLY A 93 14.77 24.80 -30.13
C GLY A 93 14.10 24.59 -28.78
N ILE A 94 12.97 23.88 -28.73
CA ILE A 94 12.25 23.62 -27.48
C ILE A 94 13.12 22.82 -26.49
N ALA A 95 14.00 21.94 -27.00
CA ALA A 95 14.91 21.15 -26.18
C ALA A 95 15.91 21.99 -25.36
N GLU A 96 16.17 23.24 -25.78
CA GLU A 96 17.08 24.15 -25.09
C GLU A 96 16.40 25.01 -24.02
N THR A 97 15.07 24.98 -23.95
CA THR A 97 14.33 25.77 -22.96
C THR A 97 14.54 25.23 -21.54
N GLU A 98 14.58 26.16 -20.57
CA GLU A 98 14.72 25.81 -19.15
C GLU A 98 13.50 25.01 -18.62
N GLU A 99 12.32 25.25 -19.20
CA GLU A 99 11.13 24.47 -18.86
C GLU A 99 11.29 23.00 -19.27
N TYR A 100 11.70 22.74 -20.51
CA TYR A 100 11.94 21.39 -21.00
C TYR A 100 13.00 20.68 -20.16
N LYS A 101 14.15 21.34 -19.88
CA LYS A 101 15.24 20.75 -19.09
C LYS A 101 14.77 20.38 -17.68
N ARG A 102 13.95 21.22 -17.02
CA ARG A 102 13.36 20.89 -15.71
C ARG A 102 12.41 19.70 -15.78
N ARG A 103 11.54 19.66 -16.80
CA ARG A 103 10.63 18.51 -16.99
C ARG A 103 11.40 17.22 -17.28
N LEU A 104 12.42 17.29 -18.14
CA LEU A 104 13.26 16.14 -18.47
C LEU A 104 13.95 15.58 -17.21
N ALA A 105 14.53 16.44 -16.37
CA ALA A 105 15.15 16.00 -15.11
C ALA A 105 14.14 15.30 -14.17
N LEU A 106 12.90 15.82 -14.09
CA LEU A 106 11.84 15.18 -13.30
C LEU A 106 11.45 13.82 -13.85
N TYR A 107 11.29 13.67 -15.17
CA TYR A 107 10.96 12.40 -15.80
C TYR A 107 12.10 11.37 -15.69
N GLN A 108 13.36 11.82 -15.80
CA GLN A 108 14.51 10.95 -15.57
C GLN A 108 14.56 10.44 -14.14
N ALA A 109 14.33 11.32 -13.13
CA ALA A 109 14.27 10.90 -11.74
C ALA A 109 13.13 9.89 -11.49
N LYS A 110 11.95 10.11 -12.12
CA LYS A 110 10.84 9.16 -12.06
C LYS A 110 11.23 7.81 -12.67
N ALA A 111 11.77 7.82 -13.89
CA ALA A 111 12.17 6.58 -14.57
C ALA A 111 13.23 5.78 -13.79
N LEU A 112 14.24 6.46 -13.20
CA LEU A 112 15.25 5.81 -12.36
C LEU A 112 14.63 5.22 -11.08
N ARG A 113 13.70 5.94 -10.43
CA ARG A 113 12.96 5.43 -9.28
C ARG A 113 12.19 4.16 -9.64
N ASP A 114 11.44 4.20 -10.73
CA ASP A 114 10.62 3.08 -11.17
C ASP A 114 11.51 1.88 -11.57
N ALA A 115 12.58 2.11 -12.32
CA ALA A 115 13.56 1.06 -12.66
C ALA A 115 14.18 0.43 -11.40
N TYR A 116 14.56 1.24 -10.40
CA TYR A 116 15.08 0.72 -9.14
C TYR A 116 14.03 -0.11 -8.39
N PHE A 117 12.78 0.34 -8.37
CA PHE A 117 11.70 -0.41 -7.75
C PHE A 117 11.52 -1.78 -8.42
N PHE A 118 11.40 -1.83 -9.75
CA PHE A 118 11.17 -3.08 -10.47
C PHE A 118 12.36 -4.02 -10.43
N GLN A 119 13.59 -3.50 -10.53
CA GLN A 119 14.80 -4.33 -10.63
C GLN A 119 15.37 -4.73 -9.26
N LYS A 120 15.16 -3.92 -8.22
CA LYS A 120 15.80 -4.12 -6.91
C LYS A 120 14.81 -4.41 -5.79
N ILE A 121 13.70 -3.66 -5.71
CA ILE A 121 12.77 -3.80 -4.57
C ILE A 121 11.77 -4.92 -4.81
N ARG A 122 11.13 -4.94 -5.97
CA ARG A 122 10.10 -5.96 -6.30
C ARG A 122 10.60 -7.40 -6.14
N PRO A 123 11.83 -7.77 -6.60
CA PRO A 123 12.36 -9.12 -6.42
C PRO A 123 12.68 -9.50 -4.96
N MET A 124 12.71 -8.52 -4.03
CA MET A 124 12.88 -8.84 -2.61
C MET A 124 11.68 -9.58 -2.02
N VAL A 125 10.52 -9.47 -2.65
CA VAL A 125 9.29 -10.17 -2.21
C VAL A 125 9.13 -11.42 -3.07
N THR A 126 9.54 -12.56 -2.53
CA THR A 126 9.46 -13.86 -3.20
C THR A 126 8.14 -14.57 -2.94
N GLU A 127 7.81 -15.54 -3.77
CA GLU A 127 6.63 -16.39 -3.57
C GLU A 127 6.70 -17.17 -2.25
N GLU A 128 7.91 -17.60 -1.87
CA GLU A 128 8.15 -18.30 -0.62
C GLU A 128 7.87 -17.40 0.58
N GLU A 129 8.28 -16.12 0.53
CA GLU A 129 8.02 -15.15 1.60
C GLU A 129 6.52 -14.89 1.73
N ILE A 130 5.80 -14.72 0.60
CA ILE A 130 4.35 -14.53 0.58
C ILE A 130 3.65 -15.75 1.20
N LYS A 131 4.05 -16.95 0.77
CA LYS A 131 3.46 -18.21 1.28
C LYS A 131 3.73 -18.40 2.77
N LYS A 132 4.96 -18.12 3.22
CA LYS A 132 5.35 -18.20 4.63
C LYS A 132 4.48 -17.29 5.49
N VAL A 133 4.32 -16.02 5.07
CA VAL A 133 3.48 -15.05 5.78
C VAL A 133 2.03 -15.52 5.83
N TYR A 134 1.50 -16.03 4.72
CA TYR A 134 0.16 -16.61 4.69
C TYR A 134 0.00 -17.76 5.68
N ASP A 135 0.93 -18.72 5.68
CA ASP A 135 0.84 -19.90 6.54
C ASP A 135 0.92 -19.54 8.03
N GLU A 136 1.80 -18.60 8.39
CA GLU A 136 1.92 -18.11 9.77
C GLU A 136 0.64 -17.43 10.25
N GLU A 137 0.03 -16.57 9.43
CA GLU A 137 -1.20 -15.87 9.79
C GLU A 137 -2.43 -16.78 9.74
N ALA A 138 -2.50 -17.70 8.77
CA ALA A 138 -3.55 -18.70 8.71
C ALA A 138 -3.55 -19.61 9.95
N ALA A 139 -2.36 -20.01 10.43
CA ALA A 139 -2.22 -20.78 11.65
C ALA A 139 -2.72 -20.01 12.89
N LYS A 140 -2.41 -18.71 12.99
CA LYS A 140 -2.92 -17.85 14.07
C LYS A 140 -4.44 -17.73 14.02
N LEU A 141 -5.00 -17.51 12.83
CA LEU A 141 -6.46 -17.44 12.65
C LEU A 141 -7.16 -18.73 13.03
N GLN A 142 -6.59 -19.88 12.66
CA GLN A 142 -7.13 -21.20 13.05
C GLN A 142 -7.11 -21.43 14.56
N GLN A 143 -6.21 -20.80 15.29
CA GLN A 143 -6.16 -20.84 16.75
C GLN A 143 -7.08 -19.82 17.42
N THR A 144 -7.58 -18.83 16.66
CA THR A 144 -8.44 -17.77 17.18
C THR A 144 -9.89 -18.23 17.18
N GLU A 145 -10.47 -18.32 18.38
CA GLU A 145 -11.90 -18.57 18.51
C GLU A 145 -12.70 -17.32 18.19
N ARG A 146 -13.75 -17.45 17.37
CA ARG A 146 -14.73 -16.42 17.08
C ARG A 146 -16.11 -16.85 17.54
N VAL A 147 -16.81 -15.93 18.17
CA VAL A 147 -18.17 -16.17 18.66
C VAL A 147 -19.14 -15.22 18.01
N ARG A 148 -20.35 -15.70 17.73
CA ARG A 148 -21.49 -14.85 17.37
C ARG A 148 -22.42 -14.80 18.57
N ALA A 149 -22.74 -13.58 18.99
CA ALA A 149 -23.59 -13.40 20.15
C ALA A 149 -24.64 -12.31 19.92
N ARG A 150 -25.69 -12.38 20.70
CA ARG A 150 -26.64 -11.28 20.87
C ARG A 150 -26.44 -10.65 22.23
N MET A 151 -26.71 -9.34 22.31
CA MET A 151 -26.71 -8.66 23.61
C MET A 151 -27.91 -7.74 23.80
N ILE A 152 -28.24 -7.52 25.07
CA ILE A 152 -29.16 -6.47 25.50
C ILE A 152 -28.39 -5.62 26.51
N LEU A 153 -28.22 -4.33 26.22
CA LEU A 153 -27.58 -3.36 27.11
C LEU A 153 -28.65 -2.52 27.81
N VAL A 154 -28.56 -2.43 29.14
CA VAL A 154 -29.44 -1.60 29.95
C VAL A 154 -28.66 -0.79 30.99
N ALA A 155 -29.28 0.24 31.56
CA ALA A 155 -28.62 1.18 32.47
C ALA A 155 -28.39 0.60 33.89
N SER A 156 -29.24 -0.31 34.33
CA SER A 156 -29.24 -0.78 35.72
C SER A 156 -29.28 -2.31 35.85
N GLU A 157 -28.70 -2.81 36.95
CA GLU A 157 -28.73 -4.24 37.29
C GLU A 157 -30.17 -4.75 37.44
N LYS A 158 -31.06 -3.90 37.97
CA LYS A 158 -32.47 -4.26 38.15
C LYS A 158 -33.13 -4.56 36.80
N GLU A 159 -32.95 -3.69 35.81
CA GLU A 159 -33.45 -3.89 34.46
C GLU A 159 -32.90 -5.16 33.83
N ALA A 160 -31.60 -5.43 34.02
CA ALA A 160 -30.99 -6.65 33.52
C ALA A 160 -31.59 -7.92 34.13
N LYS A 161 -31.86 -7.93 35.46
CA LYS A 161 -32.53 -9.02 36.16
C LYS A 161 -33.99 -9.18 35.73
N ASP A 162 -34.69 -8.07 35.48
CA ASP A 162 -36.07 -8.11 34.99
C ASP A 162 -36.09 -8.76 33.57
N ILE A 163 -35.14 -8.45 32.70
CA ILE A 163 -34.98 -9.07 31.36
C ILE A 163 -34.64 -10.55 31.49
N GLU A 164 -33.71 -10.91 32.38
CA GLU A 164 -33.36 -12.33 32.63
C GLU A 164 -34.62 -13.11 33.07
N ALA A 165 -35.45 -12.55 33.93
CA ALA A 165 -36.71 -13.16 34.34
C ALA A 165 -37.75 -13.30 33.20
N MET A 166 -37.77 -12.37 32.21
CA MET A 166 -38.62 -12.46 31.02
C MET A 166 -38.12 -13.56 30.10
N LEU A 167 -36.79 -13.65 29.90
CA LEU A 167 -36.19 -14.73 29.11
C LEU A 167 -36.45 -16.11 29.72
N ALA A 168 -36.39 -16.23 31.05
CA ALA A 168 -36.73 -17.44 31.76
C ALA A 168 -38.22 -17.85 31.62
N LYS A 169 -39.14 -16.92 31.34
CA LYS A 169 -40.54 -17.17 30.99
C LYS A 169 -40.75 -17.51 29.52
N GLY A 170 -39.69 -17.54 28.69
CA GLY A 170 -39.75 -17.91 27.29
C GLY A 170 -39.97 -16.75 26.33
N GLU A 171 -39.83 -15.50 26.76
CA GLU A 171 -39.86 -14.37 25.84
C GLU A 171 -38.63 -14.42 24.92
N LYS A 172 -38.78 -13.95 23.66
CA LYS A 172 -37.72 -14.02 22.69
C LYS A 172 -36.65 -12.95 22.94
N PHE A 173 -35.39 -13.34 22.89
CA PHE A 173 -34.26 -12.46 23.12
C PHE A 173 -34.28 -11.26 22.17
N GLU A 174 -34.59 -11.51 20.88
CA GLU A 174 -34.61 -10.51 19.83
C GLU A 174 -35.69 -9.43 20.08
N ASP A 175 -36.85 -9.84 20.61
CA ASP A 175 -37.96 -8.92 20.90
C ASP A 175 -37.63 -8.07 22.13
N LEU A 176 -37.00 -8.66 23.16
CA LEU A 176 -36.52 -7.95 24.33
C LEU A 176 -35.38 -6.98 23.99
N ALA A 177 -34.45 -7.38 23.08
CA ALA A 177 -33.38 -6.52 22.60
C ALA A 177 -33.95 -5.28 21.91
N LYS A 178 -34.89 -5.45 20.97
CA LYS A 178 -35.56 -4.34 20.28
C LYS A 178 -36.26 -3.39 21.21
N LYS A 179 -36.85 -3.92 22.26
CA LYS A 179 -37.69 -3.15 23.20
C LYS A 179 -36.89 -2.43 24.27
N TYR A 180 -35.86 -3.05 24.79
CA TYR A 180 -35.19 -2.59 26.01
C TYR A 180 -33.73 -2.22 25.82
N SER A 181 -33.05 -2.70 24.76
CA SER A 181 -31.62 -2.43 24.62
C SER A 181 -31.34 -0.97 24.28
N LEU A 182 -30.30 -0.45 24.93
CA LEU A 182 -29.72 0.87 24.66
C LEU A 182 -28.66 0.82 23.53
N ASP A 183 -28.25 -0.38 23.14
CA ASP A 183 -27.22 -0.57 22.12
C ASP A 183 -27.77 -0.44 20.71
N GLY A 184 -26.92 -0.02 19.75
CA GLY A 184 -27.29 0.14 18.34
C GLY A 184 -27.66 -1.16 17.63
N SER A 185 -27.25 -2.31 18.15
CA SER A 185 -27.63 -3.63 17.63
C SER A 185 -29.09 -4.01 17.87
N LYS A 186 -29.83 -3.23 18.69
CA LYS A 186 -31.24 -3.50 19.02
C LYS A 186 -32.12 -3.74 17.81
N ASP A 187 -31.92 -2.97 16.72
CA ASP A 187 -32.74 -3.06 15.51
C ASP A 187 -32.56 -4.40 14.79
N TYR A 188 -31.43 -5.06 15.02
CA TYR A 188 -31.10 -6.40 14.55
C TYR A 188 -31.36 -7.48 15.63
N GLY A 189 -32.15 -7.15 16.67
CA GLY A 189 -32.44 -8.06 17.78
C GLY A 189 -31.23 -8.35 18.66
N GLY A 190 -30.32 -7.39 18.75
CA GLY A 190 -29.09 -7.47 19.57
C GLY A 190 -27.94 -8.23 18.92
N ASP A 191 -28.02 -8.62 17.65
CA ASP A 191 -26.99 -9.41 16.96
C ASP A 191 -25.73 -8.58 16.70
N LEU A 192 -24.59 -9.05 17.21
CA LEU A 192 -23.29 -8.41 17.09
C LEU A 192 -22.44 -8.99 15.92
N GLY A 193 -22.94 -10.02 15.23
CA GLY A 193 -22.13 -10.77 14.30
C GLY A 193 -21.03 -11.59 14.97
N TYR A 194 -20.04 -12.03 14.19
CA TYR A 194 -18.87 -12.74 14.72
C TYR A 194 -17.77 -11.79 15.16
N PHE A 195 -17.23 -12.02 16.35
CA PHE A 195 -16.10 -11.26 16.90
C PHE A 195 -15.15 -12.16 17.67
N THR A 196 -13.94 -11.66 17.90
CA THR A 196 -12.91 -12.28 18.73
C THR A 196 -12.92 -11.70 20.14
N SER A 197 -12.23 -12.35 21.07
CA SER A 197 -12.09 -11.85 22.45
C SER A 197 -11.43 -10.45 22.52
N ALA A 198 -10.50 -10.15 21.63
CA ALA A 198 -9.77 -8.89 21.62
C ALA A 198 -10.58 -7.67 21.13
N GLU A 199 -11.72 -7.91 20.47
CA GLU A 199 -12.58 -6.85 19.90
C GLU A 199 -13.59 -6.30 20.91
N MET A 200 -13.69 -6.91 22.10
CA MET A 200 -14.64 -6.55 23.15
C MET A 200 -13.92 -6.18 24.44
N VAL A 201 -14.61 -5.43 25.31
CA VAL A 201 -14.11 -5.14 26.66
C VAL A 201 -13.96 -6.43 27.48
N PRO A 202 -12.95 -6.52 28.36
CA PRO A 202 -12.61 -7.77 29.05
C PRO A 202 -13.78 -8.44 29.79
N GLU A 203 -14.61 -7.67 30.46
CA GLU A 203 -15.73 -8.19 31.26
C GLU A 203 -16.77 -8.87 30.36
N PHE A 204 -17.12 -8.23 29.22
CA PHE A 204 -18.03 -8.78 28.23
C PHE A 204 -17.44 -10.02 27.57
N SER A 205 -16.18 -9.92 27.14
CA SER A 205 -15.46 -10.99 26.47
C SER A 205 -15.35 -12.24 27.36
N ASN A 206 -14.91 -12.10 28.60
CA ASN A 206 -14.78 -13.20 29.54
C ASN A 206 -16.13 -13.90 29.76
N ALA A 207 -17.21 -13.14 29.83
CA ALA A 207 -18.54 -13.70 30.01
C ALA A 207 -18.99 -14.51 28.77
N VAL A 208 -18.93 -13.93 27.59
CA VAL A 208 -19.46 -14.58 26.37
C VAL A 208 -18.65 -15.81 25.96
N PHE A 209 -17.29 -15.77 26.08
CA PHE A 209 -16.44 -16.89 25.71
C PHE A 209 -16.54 -18.08 26.66
N ALA A 210 -17.05 -17.85 27.90
CA ALA A 210 -17.32 -18.92 28.87
C ALA A 210 -18.66 -19.63 28.63
N LEU A 211 -19.58 -19.05 27.83
CA LEU A 211 -20.89 -19.63 27.55
C LEU A 211 -20.78 -20.82 26.59
N LYS A 212 -21.79 -21.69 26.67
CA LYS A 212 -22.08 -22.70 25.63
C LYS A 212 -23.02 -22.11 24.60
N VAL A 213 -22.99 -22.64 23.38
CA VAL A 213 -23.91 -22.22 22.32
C VAL A 213 -25.36 -22.40 22.78
N GLY A 214 -26.17 -21.35 22.63
CA GLY A 214 -27.55 -21.25 23.10
C GLY A 214 -27.69 -20.77 24.54
N GLU A 215 -26.63 -20.64 25.30
CA GLU A 215 -26.64 -20.19 26.70
C GLU A 215 -26.72 -18.67 26.80
N THR A 216 -27.44 -18.19 27.82
CA THR A 216 -27.54 -16.77 28.17
C THR A 216 -26.76 -16.50 29.45
N SER A 217 -26.02 -15.41 29.48
CA SER A 217 -25.22 -15.00 30.65
C SER A 217 -26.11 -14.53 31.81
N GLN A 218 -25.55 -14.55 33.01
CA GLN A 218 -26.01 -13.65 34.06
C GLN A 218 -25.76 -12.20 33.67
N PRO A 219 -26.40 -11.19 34.32
CA PRO A 219 -26.10 -9.78 34.09
C PRO A 219 -24.62 -9.47 34.27
N VAL A 220 -23.97 -8.96 33.18
CA VAL A 220 -22.55 -8.57 33.15
C VAL A 220 -22.40 -7.07 33.21
N LYS A 221 -21.65 -6.56 34.19
CA LYS A 221 -21.37 -5.14 34.32
C LYS A 221 -20.14 -4.73 33.52
N THR A 222 -20.27 -3.63 32.79
CA THR A 222 -19.14 -2.93 32.14
C THR A 222 -19.27 -1.43 32.38
N ASP A 223 -18.35 -0.62 31.90
CA ASP A 223 -18.44 0.85 31.96
C ASP A 223 -19.61 1.40 31.12
N PHE A 224 -20.15 0.64 30.17
CA PHE A 224 -21.30 1.03 29.33
C PHE A 224 -22.64 0.74 29.98
N GLY A 225 -22.68 -0.09 31.01
CA GLY A 225 -23.91 -0.49 31.69
C GLY A 225 -23.95 -1.98 32.01
N TRP A 226 -25.16 -2.57 31.98
CA TRP A 226 -25.38 -3.98 32.26
C TRP A 226 -25.79 -4.71 30.98
N HIS A 227 -25.16 -5.83 30.72
CA HIS A 227 -25.34 -6.65 29.53
C HIS A 227 -25.98 -7.98 29.89
N ILE A 228 -26.97 -8.40 29.12
CA ILE A 228 -27.40 -9.82 29.01
C ILE A 228 -26.90 -10.29 27.65
N ILE A 229 -26.17 -11.40 27.62
CA ILE A 229 -25.46 -11.89 26.44
C ILE A 229 -25.96 -13.31 26.16
N ARG A 230 -26.33 -13.62 24.90
CA ARG A 230 -26.63 -14.97 24.44
C ARG A 230 -25.64 -15.39 23.38
N LEU A 231 -24.96 -16.51 23.60
CA LEU A 231 -24.04 -17.08 22.60
C LEU A 231 -24.84 -17.84 21.56
N GLU A 232 -24.73 -17.37 20.29
CA GLU A 232 -25.45 -17.98 19.16
C GLU A 232 -24.63 -19.07 18.46
N ASP A 233 -23.33 -18.81 18.28
CA ASP A 233 -22.42 -19.74 17.59
C ASP A 233 -20.97 -19.55 18.05
N LYS A 234 -20.15 -20.57 17.87
CA LYS A 234 -18.74 -20.60 18.22
C LYS A 234 -17.98 -21.36 17.15
N LYS A 235 -17.02 -20.69 16.52
CA LYS A 235 -16.22 -21.30 15.45
C LYS A 235 -14.75 -20.88 15.56
N GLN A 236 -13.88 -21.71 15.01
CA GLN A 236 -12.49 -21.31 14.79
C GLN A 236 -12.41 -20.34 13.61
N GLY A 237 -11.47 -19.41 13.69
CA GLY A 237 -11.17 -18.54 12.58
C GLY A 237 -10.68 -19.35 11.38
N ALA A 238 -11.03 -18.90 10.18
CA ALA A 238 -10.57 -19.52 8.95
C ALA A 238 -9.92 -18.46 8.06
N ALA A 239 -8.76 -18.78 7.50
CA ALA A 239 -8.12 -17.92 6.50
C ALA A 239 -8.84 -18.09 5.16
N GLN A 240 -8.91 -17.01 4.39
CA GLN A 240 -9.32 -17.08 2.99
C GLN A 240 -8.32 -17.93 2.19
N PRO A 241 -8.74 -18.55 1.06
CA PRO A 241 -7.84 -19.27 0.17
C PRO A 241 -6.63 -18.42 -0.24
N PHE A 242 -5.44 -19.01 -0.27
CA PHE A 242 -4.19 -18.33 -0.57
C PHE A 242 -4.25 -17.48 -1.85
N ASP A 243 -4.81 -18.04 -2.92
CA ASP A 243 -4.87 -17.36 -4.22
C ASP A 243 -5.70 -16.07 -4.19
N GLN A 244 -6.70 -15.97 -3.31
CA GLN A 244 -7.53 -14.77 -3.16
C GLN A 244 -6.80 -13.64 -2.42
N VAL A 245 -5.89 -13.98 -1.50
CA VAL A 245 -5.19 -12.99 -0.65
C VAL A 245 -3.73 -12.78 -1.02
N LYS A 246 -3.18 -13.62 -1.90
CA LYS A 246 -1.79 -13.60 -2.34
C LYS A 246 -1.32 -12.21 -2.79
N GLN A 247 -2.12 -11.53 -3.61
CA GLN A 247 -1.76 -10.20 -4.11
C GLN A 247 -1.81 -9.15 -3.00
N ALA A 248 -2.77 -9.23 -2.09
CA ALA A 248 -2.83 -8.34 -0.93
C ALA A 248 -1.60 -8.50 -0.01
N ILE A 249 -1.19 -9.74 0.26
CA ILE A 249 0.03 -10.03 1.04
C ILE A 249 1.26 -9.48 0.32
N ARG A 250 1.39 -9.71 -0.99
CA ARG A 250 2.50 -9.16 -1.78
C ARG A 250 2.58 -7.65 -1.68
N ASN A 251 1.46 -6.95 -1.80
CA ASN A 251 1.40 -5.49 -1.71
C ASN A 251 1.79 -4.97 -0.31
N VAL A 252 1.42 -5.69 0.76
CA VAL A 252 1.87 -5.38 2.12
C VAL A 252 3.38 -5.52 2.25
N LEU A 253 3.93 -6.64 1.79
CA LEU A 253 5.37 -6.90 1.84
C LEU A 253 6.16 -5.90 0.98
N LEU A 254 5.68 -5.56 -0.22
CA LEU A 254 6.31 -4.55 -1.06
C LEU A 254 6.35 -3.18 -0.36
N ARG A 255 5.25 -2.74 0.27
CA ARG A 255 5.26 -1.49 1.04
C ARG A 255 6.27 -1.52 2.19
N GLN A 256 6.38 -2.65 2.86
CA GLN A 256 7.37 -2.83 3.92
C GLN A 256 8.79 -2.72 3.36
N LYS A 257 9.12 -3.44 2.27
CA LYS A 257 10.46 -3.38 1.62
C LYS A 257 10.80 -1.99 1.12
N VAL A 258 9.83 -1.28 0.52
CA VAL A 258 10.01 0.14 0.14
C VAL A 258 10.35 0.99 1.37
N GLY A 259 9.63 0.81 2.47
CA GLY A 259 9.87 1.53 3.72
C GLY A 259 11.28 1.27 4.29
N GLU A 260 11.72 0.01 4.31
CA GLU A 260 13.06 -0.40 4.77
C GLU A 260 14.16 0.25 3.90
N VAL A 261 14.03 0.14 2.57
CA VAL A 261 14.98 0.72 1.62
C VAL A 261 15.02 2.25 1.73
N MET A 262 13.86 2.90 1.78
CA MET A 262 13.79 4.36 1.91
C MET A 262 14.32 4.87 3.23
N SER A 263 14.08 4.16 4.33
CA SER A 263 14.67 4.48 5.64
C SER A 263 16.19 4.43 5.59
N LYS A 264 16.76 3.38 4.99
CA LYS A 264 18.21 3.23 4.82
C LYS A 264 18.80 4.34 3.95
N ILE A 265 18.19 4.62 2.78
CA ILE A 265 18.66 5.66 1.86
C ILE A 265 18.59 7.03 2.54
N ARG A 266 17.47 7.35 3.20
CA ARG A 266 17.27 8.63 3.86
C ARG A 266 18.26 8.82 5.02
N GLY A 267 18.53 7.77 5.80
CA GLY A 267 19.50 7.81 6.89
C GLY A 267 20.94 8.03 6.43
N ALA A 268 21.28 7.62 5.19
CA ALA A 268 22.58 7.84 4.58
C ALA A 268 22.67 9.15 3.76
N SER A 269 21.57 9.91 3.63
CA SER A 269 21.47 11.10 2.79
C SER A 269 21.34 12.36 3.63
N LYS A 270 21.95 13.47 3.17
CA LYS A 270 21.68 14.81 3.72
C LYS A 270 20.40 15.35 3.07
N VAL A 271 19.35 15.48 3.86
CA VAL A 271 18.07 16.10 3.42
C VAL A 271 17.84 17.36 4.23
N GLU A 272 17.73 18.50 3.57
CA GLU A 272 17.46 19.79 4.17
C GLU A 272 16.19 20.39 3.58
N ILE A 273 15.20 20.62 4.42
CA ILE A 273 13.97 21.31 4.04
C ILE A 273 14.18 22.80 4.36
N LEU A 274 14.10 23.66 3.37
CA LEU A 274 14.37 25.10 3.55
C LEU A 274 13.14 25.91 3.88
N ASP A 275 11.95 25.46 3.47
CA ASP A 275 10.68 26.09 3.74
C ASP A 275 10.25 25.82 5.19
N GLU A 276 9.99 26.88 5.95
CA GLU A 276 9.69 26.78 7.40
C GLU A 276 8.33 26.12 7.69
N ASP A 277 7.32 26.32 6.83
CA ASP A 277 6.03 25.67 7.03
C ASP A 277 6.09 24.19 6.69
N LEU A 278 6.85 23.82 5.66
CA LEU A 278 7.13 22.42 5.36
C LEU A 278 7.98 21.74 6.44
N LYS A 279 8.90 22.45 7.12
CA LYS A 279 9.63 21.89 8.28
C LYS A 279 8.67 21.51 9.40
N LYS A 280 7.80 22.41 9.80
CA LYS A 280 6.80 22.16 10.85
C LYS A 280 5.92 20.98 10.48
N TYR A 281 5.39 20.98 9.25
CA TYR A 281 4.57 19.87 8.75
C TYR A 281 5.33 18.53 8.75
N ALA A 282 6.60 18.51 8.32
CA ALA A 282 7.42 17.31 8.31
C ALA A 282 7.70 16.79 9.74
N GLU A 283 7.89 17.67 10.71
CA GLU A 283 8.04 17.31 12.13
C GLU A 283 6.75 16.72 12.70
N GLU A 284 5.61 17.33 12.42
CA GLU A 284 4.30 16.84 12.85
C GLU A 284 3.97 15.48 12.22
N ALA A 285 4.20 15.36 10.90
CA ALA A 285 4.03 14.10 10.17
C ALA A 285 4.97 12.99 10.71
N SER A 286 6.21 13.36 11.07
CA SER A 286 7.16 12.41 11.67
C SER A 286 6.71 11.95 13.05
N LYS A 287 6.17 12.85 13.89
CA LYS A 287 5.60 12.50 15.20
C LYS A 287 4.37 11.61 15.05
N ALA A 288 3.46 11.98 14.15
CA ALA A 288 2.27 11.19 13.85
C ALA A 288 2.63 9.80 13.30
N ALA A 289 3.62 9.70 12.40
CA ALA A 289 4.10 8.43 11.88
C ALA A 289 4.72 7.55 12.97
N LYS A 290 5.47 8.11 13.91
CA LYS A 290 6.03 7.36 15.05
C LYS A 290 4.92 6.84 15.98
N SER A 291 3.97 7.70 16.36
CA SER A 291 2.84 7.28 17.18
C SER A 291 1.95 6.24 16.48
N PHE A 292 1.78 6.36 15.16
CA PHE A 292 1.08 5.36 14.35
C PHE A 292 1.85 4.04 14.29
N GLN A 293 3.18 4.07 14.15
CA GLN A 293 4.02 2.86 14.17
C GLN A 293 4.03 2.21 15.56
N GLU A 294 4.11 2.98 16.63
CA GLU A 294 4.03 2.46 18.00
C GLU A 294 2.66 1.82 18.28
N ASN A 295 1.56 2.46 17.85
CA ASN A 295 0.23 1.89 17.96
C ASN A 295 0.06 0.66 17.05
N LYS A 296 0.61 0.72 15.82
CA LYS A 296 0.60 -0.41 14.87
C LYS A 296 1.43 -1.58 15.41
N GLN A 297 2.58 -1.35 16.05
CA GLN A 297 3.35 -2.40 16.68
C GLN A 297 2.55 -3.07 17.79
N LYS A 298 1.84 -2.30 18.61
CA LYS A 298 0.91 -2.84 19.62
C LYS A 298 -0.24 -3.64 18.98
N THR A 299 -0.74 -3.21 17.81
CA THR A 299 -1.79 -3.93 17.08
C THR A 299 -1.23 -5.17 16.35
N LEU A 300 0.02 -5.11 15.83
CA LEU A 300 0.70 -6.26 15.22
C LEU A 300 1.06 -7.32 16.24
N ASP A 301 1.43 -6.92 17.45
CA ASP A 301 1.62 -7.83 18.58
C ASP A 301 0.28 -8.50 19.00
N GLN A 302 -0.86 -7.93 18.56
CA GLN A 302 -2.22 -8.43 18.80
C GLN A 302 -2.89 -9.10 17.60
N GLY A 303 -2.37 -9.04 16.36
CA GLY A 303 -3.10 -9.61 15.22
C GLY A 303 -2.44 -9.62 13.84
N GLY A 304 -1.22 -9.17 13.67
CA GLY A 304 -0.46 -9.33 12.41
C GLY A 304 -1.15 -8.82 11.14
N ILE A 305 -1.03 -9.56 10.03
CA ILE A 305 -1.73 -9.32 8.74
C ILE A 305 -3.13 -9.99 8.74
N ALA A 306 -3.63 -10.41 9.89
CA ALA A 306 -4.91 -11.09 10.02
C ALA A 306 -6.07 -10.41 9.26
N PRO A 307 -6.20 -9.07 9.24
CA PRO A 307 -7.23 -8.39 8.44
C PRO A 307 -7.11 -8.61 6.92
N ALA A 308 -5.90 -8.89 6.43
CA ALA A 308 -5.67 -9.09 4.99
C ALA A 308 -6.00 -10.51 4.51
N ILE A 309 -5.99 -11.49 5.41
CA ILE A 309 -6.20 -12.90 5.08
C ILE A 309 -7.40 -13.53 5.80
N GLY A 310 -7.98 -12.83 6.78
CA GLY A 310 -9.22 -13.25 7.45
C GLY A 310 -10.41 -13.16 6.51
N GLY A 311 -11.26 -14.17 6.48
CA GLY A 311 -12.55 -14.11 5.80
C GLY A 311 -13.45 -13.13 6.55
N ASP A 312 -13.75 -11.98 5.96
CA ASP A 312 -14.68 -11.00 6.53
C ASP A 312 -16.10 -11.35 6.08
N ASP A 313 -16.94 -11.76 7.03
CA ASP A 313 -18.39 -11.94 6.80
C ASP A 313 -19.14 -10.59 6.95
N SER A 314 -18.46 -9.49 7.23
CA SER A 314 -19.06 -8.15 7.28
C SER A 314 -18.72 -7.38 6.00
N GLY A 315 -19.67 -7.28 5.11
CA GLY A 315 -19.56 -6.46 3.90
C GLY A 315 -19.39 -4.97 4.21
N SER A 316 -18.54 -4.37 3.42
CA SER A 316 -18.34 -2.94 3.17
C SER A 316 -17.13 -2.28 3.86
N GLY A 317 -16.21 -1.87 3.00
CA GLY A 317 -15.11 -0.98 3.32
C GLY A 317 -14.12 -0.91 2.15
N LYS A 318 -14.58 -0.52 0.95
CA LYS A 318 -13.68 -0.15 -0.15
C LYS A 318 -12.95 1.14 0.22
N GLY A 319 -11.67 0.99 0.54
CA GLY A 319 -10.70 2.05 0.59
C GLY A 319 -9.54 1.65 -0.30
N ASP A 320 -9.68 1.86 -1.61
CA ASP A 320 -8.61 1.65 -2.60
C ASP A 320 -7.53 2.71 -2.40
N LEU A 321 -6.44 2.33 -1.75
CA LEU A 321 -5.17 3.05 -1.86
C LEU A 321 -4.46 2.56 -3.12
N GLN A 322 -4.68 3.28 -4.21
CA GLN A 322 -4.03 3.08 -5.49
C GLN A 322 -2.53 3.34 -5.35
N LEU A 323 -1.71 2.31 -5.54
CA LEU A 323 -0.26 2.45 -5.70
C LEU A 323 0.01 3.07 -7.09
N PRO A 324 0.95 4.00 -7.25
CA PRO A 324 1.30 4.53 -8.56
C PRO A 324 1.89 3.41 -9.41
N GLY A 325 1.19 3.00 -10.47
CA GLY A 325 1.66 2.05 -11.47
C GLY A 325 0.86 0.76 -11.66
N GLU A 326 -0.44 0.73 -11.30
CA GLU A 326 -1.39 -0.26 -11.83
C GLU A 326 -2.27 0.38 -12.90
#